data_f7f37e199b3e54753c2f197d7a39b67b
#
_entry.id   f7f37e199b3e54753c2f197d7a39b67b
#
_cell.length_a   1.000
_cell.length_b   1.000
_cell.length_c   1.000
_cell.angle_alpha   90.00
_cell.angle_beta   90.00
_cell.angle_gamma   90.00
#
_symmetry.space_group_name_H-M   'P 1'
#
loop_
_entity.id
_entity.type
_entity.pdbx_description
1 polymer ?
#
loop_
_entity_poly.entity_id
_entity_poly.type
_entity_poly.pdbx_seq_one_letter_code
_entity_poly.pdbx_strand_id
1 'polypeptide(L)'
;MALPFVVVLPLLIVVAAGVYYIYNEVIRFMSKSLVRNKVVVITDAVSGVGTECAHLFHKGGARLILGGTNWDKLESLYDSLTSDADPRETFAPKLVILDFSDMDSMEDVVSEVLECYGCVDLLICNSSMKLKAPIQSVSLEMDRNIMDVNYFGPSALAKGVLPTMISRRSGHILLVNSIQGRLAVPFRSSYAASKHAAQAFFDCLRAEVEEYGIVVSTISHTFIDASHHPLAAGEPAPKTNALAAFIASQLTHGVRPSVLANEILQTVNRKRKEVVLAHPIPRVALCLRSFCPPFLFAVLAAGVKDSVLTEQM
;
A
#
# COMPACT_ATOMS: atom_id res chain seq x y z
N MET A 1 -21.68 45.75 -15.13
CA MET A 1 -21.51 44.98 -13.86
C MET A 1 -20.84 43.62 -14.01
N ALA A 2 -20.58 43.09 -15.19
CA ALA A 2 -19.91 41.78 -15.38
C ALA A 2 -18.36 41.82 -15.33
N LEU A 3 -17.75 43.02 -15.55
CA LEU A 3 -16.29 43.17 -15.55
C LEU A 3 -15.60 42.80 -14.21
N PRO A 4 -16.13 43.17 -13.03
CA PRO A 4 -15.49 42.78 -11.77
C PRO A 4 -15.51 41.28 -11.50
N PHE A 5 -16.51 40.54 -11.98
CA PHE A 5 -16.59 39.07 -11.79
C PHE A 5 -15.53 38.33 -12.61
N VAL A 6 -15.23 38.80 -13.81
CA VAL A 6 -14.21 38.16 -14.70
C VAL A 6 -12.79 38.34 -14.14
N VAL A 7 -12.53 39.37 -13.34
CA VAL A 7 -11.20 39.57 -12.72
C VAL A 7 -11.15 39.00 -11.31
N VAL A 8 -12.22 39.15 -10.54
CA VAL A 8 -12.25 38.69 -9.13
C VAL A 8 -12.23 37.18 -9.01
N LEU A 9 -12.93 36.43 -9.87
CA LEU A 9 -12.98 34.97 -9.80
C LEU A 9 -11.61 34.32 -10.07
N PRO A 10 -10.85 34.68 -11.14
CA PRO A 10 -9.50 34.17 -11.32
C PRO A 10 -8.56 34.53 -10.18
N LEU A 11 -8.66 35.75 -9.64
CA LEU A 11 -7.84 36.17 -8.50
C LEU A 11 -8.12 35.34 -7.26
N LEU A 12 -9.37 35.04 -6.94
CA LEU A 12 -9.76 34.16 -5.84
C LEU A 12 -9.24 32.73 -6.03
N ILE A 13 -9.29 32.22 -7.27
CA ILE A 13 -8.74 30.89 -7.58
C ILE A 13 -7.22 30.84 -7.36
N VAL A 14 -6.49 31.86 -7.80
CA VAL A 14 -5.04 31.96 -7.60
C VAL A 14 -4.69 32.09 -6.13
N VAL A 15 -5.41 32.90 -5.36
CA VAL A 15 -5.22 33.03 -3.90
C VAL A 15 -5.52 31.68 -3.20
N ALA A 16 -6.63 31.05 -3.52
CA ALA A 16 -6.99 29.76 -2.94
C ALA A 16 -5.95 28.67 -3.29
N ALA A 17 -5.45 28.65 -4.53
CA ALA A 17 -4.38 27.73 -4.95
C ALA A 17 -3.07 28.04 -4.22
N GLY A 18 -2.72 29.31 -4.02
CA GLY A 18 -1.54 29.73 -3.26
C GLY A 18 -1.63 29.33 -1.78
N VAL A 19 -2.76 29.58 -1.14
CA VAL A 19 -3.01 29.14 0.26
C VAL A 19 -2.97 27.62 0.37
N TYR A 20 -3.57 26.91 -0.57
CA TYR A 20 -3.53 25.44 -0.61
C TYR A 20 -2.10 24.92 -0.81
N TYR A 21 -1.31 25.54 -1.66
CA TYR A 21 0.10 25.20 -1.87
C TYR A 21 0.92 25.42 -0.60
N ILE A 22 0.82 26.59 0.04
CA ILE A 22 1.52 26.91 1.29
C ILE A 22 1.09 25.94 2.40
N TYR A 23 -0.19 25.69 2.54
CA TYR A 23 -0.74 24.73 3.50
C TYR A 23 -0.14 23.32 3.30
N ASN A 24 -0.08 22.84 2.05
CA ASN A 24 0.53 21.55 1.77
C ASN A 24 2.04 21.52 2.05
N GLU A 25 2.77 22.61 1.77
CA GLU A 25 4.20 22.68 2.01
C GLU A 25 4.53 22.74 3.51
N VAL A 26 3.74 23.51 4.27
CA VAL A 26 3.85 23.54 5.75
C VAL A 26 3.55 22.16 6.34
N ILE A 27 2.50 21.48 5.88
CA ILE A 27 2.20 20.12 6.33
C ILE A 27 3.33 19.16 5.95
N ARG A 28 3.89 19.28 4.75
CA ARG A 28 5.02 18.46 4.29
C ARG A 28 6.26 18.67 5.15
N PHE A 29 6.55 19.89 5.54
CA PHE A 29 7.65 20.24 6.44
C PHE A 29 7.40 19.68 7.85
N MET A 30 6.22 19.89 8.41
CA MET A 30 5.82 19.34 9.71
C MET A 30 5.83 17.80 9.72
N SER A 31 5.47 17.17 8.60
CA SER A 31 5.45 15.70 8.45
C SER A 31 6.81 15.05 8.68
N LYS A 32 7.88 15.71 8.28
CA LYS A 32 9.24 15.18 8.48
C LYS A 32 9.64 15.08 9.95
N SER A 33 9.07 15.94 10.81
CA SER A 33 9.39 15.94 12.25
C SER A 33 8.58 14.93 13.07
N LEU A 34 7.44 14.46 12.55
CA LEU A 34 6.52 13.60 13.30
C LEU A 34 6.98 12.14 13.43
N VAL A 35 7.84 11.68 12.52
CA VAL A 35 8.39 10.32 12.54
C VAL A 35 9.76 10.23 13.23
N ARG A 36 10.35 11.35 13.62
CA ARG A 36 11.66 11.39 14.27
C ARG A 36 11.65 10.60 15.57
N ASN A 37 12.67 9.77 15.78
CA ASN A 37 12.80 8.84 16.92
C ASN A 37 11.72 7.76 17.04
N LYS A 38 10.78 7.65 16.09
CA LYS A 38 9.79 6.59 16.10
C LYS A 38 10.41 5.28 15.61
N VAL A 39 10.10 4.19 16.29
CA VAL A 39 10.46 2.83 15.84
C VAL A 39 9.46 2.38 14.78
N VAL A 40 9.96 2.20 13.57
CA VAL A 40 9.16 1.89 12.37
C VAL A 40 9.59 0.56 11.79
N VAL A 41 8.68 -0.40 11.75
CA VAL A 41 8.86 -1.69 11.10
C VAL A 41 8.28 -1.59 9.68
N ILE A 42 9.06 -2.01 8.67
CA ILE A 42 8.63 -2.08 7.27
C ILE A 42 8.79 -3.52 6.80
N THR A 43 7.69 -4.21 6.50
CA THR A 43 7.75 -5.55 5.92
C THR A 43 7.97 -5.47 4.42
N ASP A 44 8.67 -6.47 3.83
CA ASP A 44 9.10 -6.46 2.43
C ASP A 44 9.77 -5.13 2.03
N ALA A 45 10.73 -4.71 2.87
CA ALA A 45 11.44 -3.45 2.75
C ALA A 45 12.25 -3.35 1.45
N VAL A 46 12.61 -4.48 0.85
CA VAL A 46 13.37 -4.58 -0.41
C VAL A 46 12.49 -4.48 -1.66
N SER A 47 11.16 -4.44 -1.52
CA SER A 47 10.26 -4.15 -2.64
C SER A 47 10.35 -2.69 -3.06
N GLY A 48 9.93 -2.34 -4.28
CA GLY A 48 9.98 -0.95 -4.75
C GLY A 48 9.27 0.04 -3.82
N VAL A 49 8.13 -0.32 -3.22
CA VAL A 49 7.42 0.53 -2.24
C VAL A 49 8.13 0.54 -0.89
N GLY A 50 8.60 -0.63 -0.46
CA GLY A 50 9.35 -0.78 0.80
C GLY A 50 10.62 0.06 0.80
N THR A 51 11.39 0.01 -0.27
CA THR A 51 12.63 0.79 -0.46
C THR A 51 12.35 2.30 -0.41
N GLU A 52 11.34 2.78 -1.13
CA GLU A 52 10.94 4.19 -1.10
C GLU A 52 10.47 4.62 0.30
N CYS A 53 9.72 3.76 1.00
CA CYS A 53 9.33 4.01 2.38
C CYS A 53 10.58 4.07 3.29
N ALA A 54 11.51 3.12 3.18
CA ALA A 54 12.72 3.09 3.97
C ALA A 54 13.51 4.40 3.82
N HIS A 55 13.72 4.88 2.59
CA HIS A 55 14.40 6.17 2.35
C HIS A 55 13.64 7.36 2.97
N LEU A 56 12.32 7.43 2.80
CA LEU A 56 11.52 8.54 3.33
C LEU A 56 11.53 8.58 4.87
N PHE A 57 11.33 7.44 5.51
CA PHE A 57 11.29 7.35 6.98
C PHE A 57 12.68 7.52 7.59
N HIS A 58 13.72 6.96 6.96
CA HIS A 58 15.11 7.15 7.38
C HIS A 58 15.50 8.63 7.34
N LYS A 59 15.22 9.31 6.22
CA LYS A 59 15.44 10.76 6.09
C LYS A 59 14.63 11.59 7.08
N GLY A 60 13.49 11.06 7.55
CA GLY A 60 12.67 11.65 8.62
C GLY A 60 13.23 11.43 10.03
N GLY A 61 14.34 10.71 10.20
CA GLY A 61 14.95 10.40 11.49
C GLY A 61 14.23 9.31 12.27
N ALA A 62 13.56 8.38 11.61
CA ALA A 62 12.97 7.21 12.23
C ALA A 62 14.03 6.15 12.54
N ARG A 63 13.78 5.33 13.56
CA ARG A 63 14.53 4.11 13.87
C ARG A 63 13.90 2.96 13.11
N LEU A 64 14.56 2.51 12.03
CA LEU A 64 13.99 1.52 11.13
C LEU A 64 14.32 0.10 11.58
N ILE A 65 13.33 -0.79 11.42
CA ILE A 65 13.48 -2.24 11.39
C ILE A 65 13.01 -2.67 9.99
N LEU A 66 13.93 -3.16 9.17
CA LEU A 66 13.70 -3.53 7.79
C LEU A 66 13.54 -5.04 7.68
N GLY A 67 12.32 -5.50 7.39
CA GLY A 67 12.00 -6.91 7.21
C GLY A 67 12.00 -7.31 5.73
N GLY A 68 12.52 -8.49 5.43
CA GLY A 68 12.51 -9.06 4.09
C GLY A 68 13.05 -10.48 4.07
N THR A 69 12.84 -11.21 2.97
CA THR A 69 13.24 -12.62 2.82
C THR A 69 14.67 -12.83 2.35
N ASN A 70 15.33 -11.78 1.82
CA ASN A 70 16.65 -11.89 1.23
C ASN A 70 17.63 -10.95 1.94
N TRP A 71 18.62 -11.55 2.61
CA TRP A 71 19.62 -10.81 3.41
C TRP A 71 20.47 -9.87 2.56
N ASP A 72 20.98 -10.33 1.41
CA ASP A 72 21.85 -9.52 0.55
C ASP A 72 21.16 -8.24 0.05
N LYS A 73 19.86 -8.34 -0.25
CA LYS A 73 19.05 -7.18 -0.64
C LYS A 73 18.79 -6.24 0.53
N LEU A 74 18.60 -6.77 1.74
CA LEU A 74 18.45 -5.96 2.96
C LEU A 74 19.74 -5.23 3.26
N GLU A 75 20.91 -5.89 3.14
CA GLU A 75 22.23 -5.31 3.33
C GLU A 75 22.51 -4.21 2.29
N SER A 76 22.21 -4.47 1.01
CA SER A 76 22.31 -3.43 -0.03
C SER A 76 21.42 -2.22 0.25
N LEU A 77 20.22 -2.43 0.78
CA LEU A 77 19.33 -1.33 1.18
C LEU A 77 19.91 -0.58 2.39
N TYR A 78 20.44 -1.29 3.38
CA TYR A 78 21.11 -0.71 4.54
C TYR A 78 22.27 0.20 4.10
N ASP A 79 23.14 -0.28 3.22
CA ASP A 79 24.27 0.47 2.68
C ASP A 79 23.79 1.73 1.95
N SER A 80 22.76 1.62 1.13
CA SER A 80 22.18 2.77 0.42
C SER A 80 21.57 3.83 1.34
N LEU A 81 21.07 3.44 2.52
CA LEU A 81 20.51 4.34 3.52
C LEU A 81 21.59 5.02 4.37
N THR A 82 22.73 4.35 4.58
CA THR A 82 23.76 4.80 5.51
C THR A 82 24.94 5.49 4.84
N SER A 83 25.22 5.25 3.55
CA SER A 83 26.38 5.79 2.83
C SER A 83 26.48 7.31 2.84
N ASP A 84 25.34 8.00 2.67
CA ASP A 84 25.27 9.48 2.61
C ASP A 84 24.54 10.10 3.81
N ALA A 85 24.29 9.29 4.87
CA ALA A 85 23.46 9.70 6.00
C ALA A 85 24.28 10.51 7.03
N ASP A 86 23.70 11.59 7.57
CA ASP A 86 24.26 12.28 8.73
C ASP A 86 23.92 11.51 10.02
N PRO A 87 24.90 10.95 10.74
CA PRO A 87 24.68 10.21 11.98
C PRO A 87 24.01 11.03 13.09
N ARG A 88 23.97 12.36 12.96
CA ARG A 88 23.31 13.25 13.92
C ARG A 88 21.81 13.36 13.69
N GLU A 89 21.35 13.08 12.46
CA GLU A 89 19.95 13.22 12.06
C GLU A 89 19.24 11.88 11.87
N THR A 90 20.00 10.82 11.57
CA THR A 90 19.46 9.50 11.24
C THR A 90 20.02 8.41 12.14
N PHE A 91 19.34 7.27 12.16
CA PHE A 91 19.75 6.09 12.92
C PHE A 91 20.06 4.94 11.95
N ALA A 92 21.09 4.15 12.24
CA ALA A 92 21.38 2.94 11.49
C ALA A 92 20.20 1.96 11.60
N PRO A 93 19.65 1.49 10.47
CA PRO A 93 18.53 0.53 10.49
C PRO A 93 18.92 -0.81 11.13
N LYS A 94 17.94 -1.52 11.68
CA LYS A 94 18.05 -2.93 12.05
C LYS A 94 17.47 -3.78 10.93
N LEU A 95 18.10 -4.93 10.65
CA LEU A 95 17.66 -5.87 9.63
C LEU A 95 17.09 -7.11 10.32
N VAL A 96 15.96 -7.61 9.80
CA VAL A 96 15.29 -8.82 10.29
C VAL A 96 14.89 -9.67 9.10
N ILE A 97 15.23 -10.98 9.11
CA ILE A 97 14.70 -11.91 8.14
C ILE A 97 13.22 -12.15 8.46
N LEU A 98 12.36 -11.80 7.52
CA LEU A 98 10.93 -11.91 7.67
C LEU A 98 10.32 -12.53 6.41
N ASP A 99 9.89 -13.79 6.54
CA ASP A 99 9.23 -14.54 5.48
C ASP A 99 7.82 -14.97 5.94
N PHE A 100 6.81 -14.35 5.37
CA PHE A 100 5.42 -14.70 5.68
C PHE A 100 4.96 -16.02 5.05
N SER A 101 5.77 -16.67 4.22
CA SER A 101 5.49 -18.04 3.78
C SER A 101 5.85 -19.09 4.82
N ASP A 102 6.71 -18.73 5.77
CA ASP A 102 7.08 -19.55 6.93
C ASP A 102 6.32 -19.07 8.18
N MET A 103 5.13 -19.62 8.38
CA MET A 103 4.28 -19.24 9.51
C MET A 103 4.78 -19.77 10.85
N ASP A 104 5.61 -20.82 10.84
CA ASP A 104 6.13 -21.44 12.07
C ASP A 104 7.20 -20.54 12.73
N SER A 105 7.93 -19.74 11.94
CA SER A 105 8.94 -18.80 12.45
C SER A 105 8.36 -17.50 13.00
N MET A 106 7.06 -17.23 12.87
CA MET A 106 6.48 -15.93 13.15
C MET A 106 6.59 -15.48 14.62
N GLU A 107 6.58 -16.39 15.58
CA GLU A 107 6.77 -16.04 17.01
C GLU A 107 8.19 -15.55 17.26
N ASP A 108 9.18 -16.21 16.68
CA ASP A 108 10.59 -15.81 16.77
C ASP A 108 10.84 -14.47 16.10
N VAL A 109 10.26 -14.27 14.91
CA VAL A 109 10.34 -12.97 14.18
C VAL A 109 9.72 -11.83 14.98
N VAL A 110 8.57 -12.04 15.63
CA VAL A 110 7.95 -11.03 16.51
C VAL A 110 8.87 -10.69 17.67
N SER A 111 9.47 -11.71 18.29
CA SER A 111 10.41 -11.53 19.41
C SER A 111 11.65 -10.73 18.96
N GLU A 112 12.26 -11.08 17.84
CA GLU A 112 13.41 -10.36 17.26
C GLU A 112 13.07 -8.89 16.94
N VAL A 113 11.91 -8.64 16.35
CA VAL A 113 11.43 -7.27 16.06
C VAL A 113 11.29 -6.45 17.35
N LEU A 114 10.74 -7.04 18.41
CA LEU A 114 10.56 -6.37 19.70
C LEU A 114 11.90 -6.16 20.41
N GLU A 115 12.84 -7.09 20.31
CA GLU A 115 14.18 -6.98 20.91
C GLU A 115 15.02 -5.86 20.29
N CYS A 116 14.79 -5.49 19.03
CA CYS A 116 15.53 -4.43 18.36
C CYS A 116 15.56 -3.10 19.14
N TYR A 117 14.42 -2.68 19.68
CA TYR A 117 14.24 -1.39 20.39
C TYR A 117 13.27 -1.48 21.57
N GLY A 118 12.82 -2.64 21.98
CA GLY A 118 11.86 -2.86 23.07
C GLY A 118 10.43 -2.45 22.76
N CYS A 119 10.17 -1.85 21.60
CA CYS A 119 8.83 -1.39 21.22
C CYS A 119 8.73 -1.16 19.71
N VAL A 120 7.50 -1.08 19.22
CA VAL A 120 7.16 -0.65 17.85
C VAL A 120 6.18 0.51 17.93
N ASP A 121 6.49 1.64 17.30
CA ASP A 121 5.58 2.79 17.23
C ASP A 121 4.73 2.77 15.96
N LEU A 122 5.29 2.26 14.86
CA LEU A 122 4.62 2.12 13.57
C LEU A 122 4.99 0.79 12.92
N LEU A 123 3.97 0.01 12.58
CA LEU A 123 4.10 -1.19 11.76
C LEU A 123 3.51 -0.92 10.37
N ILE A 124 4.33 -1.04 9.32
CA ILE A 124 3.90 -0.95 7.91
C ILE A 124 3.91 -2.36 7.32
N CYS A 125 2.72 -2.94 7.19
CA CYS A 125 2.49 -4.22 6.52
C CYS A 125 2.41 -3.99 5.00
N ASN A 126 3.54 -4.14 4.30
CA ASN A 126 3.68 -3.88 2.87
C ASN A 126 3.80 -5.16 2.02
N SER A 127 4.02 -6.32 2.63
CA SER A 127 4.21 -7.60 1.91
C SER A 127 3.01 -7.96 1.03
N SER A 128 3.27 -8.47 -0.16
CA SER A 128 2.22 -8.83 -1.10
C SER A 128 2.69 -9.83 -2.16
N MET A 129 2.19 -11.06 -2.08
CA MET A 129 2.31 -12.05 -3.14
C MET A 129 1.16 -11.87 -4.14
N LYS A 130 1.48 -11.80 -5.44
CA LYS A 130 0.52 -11.56 -6.52
C LYS A 130 0.39 -12.79 -7.39
N LEU A 131 -0.84 -13.13 -7.78
CA LEU A 131 -1.10 -14.20 -8.75
C LEU A 131 -2.12 -13.72 -9.79
N LYS A 132 -1.88 -14.06 -11.05
CA LYS A 132 -2.82 -13.92 -12.15
C LYS A 132 -2.84 -15.24 -12.91
N ALA A 133 -3.92 -16.01 -12.76
CA ALA A 133 -4.10 -17.30 -13.42
C ALA A 133 -5.59 -17.64 -13.53
N PRO A 134 -6.00 -18.48 -14.51
CA PRO A 134 -7.33 -19.07 -14.54
C PRO A 134 -7.59 -19.88 -13.27
N ILE A 135 -8.80 -19.80 -12.72
CA ILE A 135 -9.12 -20.40 -11.42
C ILE A 135 -8.89 -21.92 -11.37
N GLN A 136 -9.11 -22.59 -12.51
CA GLN A 136 -8.93 -24.06 -12.62
C GLN A 136 -7.45 -24.49 -12.65
N SER A 137 -6.51 -23.56 -12.85
CA SER A 137 -5.07 -23.85 -12.89
C SER A 137 -4.34 -23.55 -11.59
N VAL A 138 -5.03 -22.98 -10.60
CA VAL A 138 -4.43 -22.65 -9.31
C VAL A 138 -4.58 -23.82 -8.33
N SER A 139 -3.46 -24.30 -7.78
CA SER A 139 -3.48 -25.35 -6.77
C SER A 139 -3.89 -24.79 -5.40
N LEU A 140 -4.44 -25.67 -4.55
CA LEU A 140 -4.76 -25.32 -3.16
C LEU A 140 -3.52 -24.91 -2.35
N GLU A 141 -2.37 -25.44 -2.66
CA GLU A 141 -1.09 -25.07 -2.04
C GLU A 141 -0.73 -23.61 -2.36
N MET A 142 -0.90 -23.21 -3.64
CA MET A 142 -0.70 -21.81 -4.04
C MET A 142 -1.71 -20.88 -3.36
N ASP A 143 -2.98 -21.31 -3.22
CA ASP A 143 -4.00 -20.54 -2.49
C ASP A 143 -3.60 -20.32 -1.03
N ARG A 144 -3.09 -21.37 -0.35
CA ARG A 144 -2.61 -21.28 1.03
C ARG A 144 -1.43 -20.32 1.14
N ASN A 145 -0.40 -20.48 0.30
CA ASN A 145 0.78 -19.63 0.32
C ASN A 145 0.41 -18.14 0.11
N ILE A 146 -0.51 -17.84 -0.82
CA ILE A 146 -1.02 -16.47 -1.00
C ILE A 146 -1.74 -15.96 0.26
N MET A 147 -2.51 -16.81 0.92
CA MET A 147 -3.17 -16.45 2.18
C MET A 147 -2.15 -16.21 3.30
N ASP A 148 -1.11 -17.04 3.40
CA ASP A 148 -0.06 -16.87 4.38
C ASP A 148 0.65 -15.54 4.21
N VAL A 149 1.15 -15.24 3.02
CA VAL A 149 1.90 -14.01 2.74
C VAL A 149 1.04 -12.74 2.85
N ASN A 150 -0.21 -12.78 2.37
CA ASN A 150 -1.03 -11.56 2.25
C ASN A 150 -1.94 -11.30 3.45
N TYR A 151 -2.26 -12.33 4.25
CA TYR A 151 -3.21 -12.24 5.35
C TYR A 151 -2.66 -12.78 6.67
N PHE A 152 -2.29 -14.07 6.77
CA PHE A 152 -1.91 -14.66 8.05
C PHE A 152 -0.63 -14.04 8.61
N GLY A 153 0.41 -13.88 7.80
CA GLY A 153 1.67 -13.27 8.23
C GLY A 153 1.51 -11.83 8.74
N PRO A 154 0.95 -10.90 7.95
CA PRO A 154 0.67 -9.55 8.43
C PRO A 154 -0.22 -9.50 9.67
N SER A 155 -1.20 -10.41 9.78
CA SER A 155 -2.09 -10.49 10.94
C SER A 155 -1.36 -11.01 12.18
N ALA A 156 -0.48 -12.01 12.04
CA ALA A 156 0.34 -12.55 13.12
C ALA A 156 1.31 -11.48 13.65
N LEU A 157 2.01 -10.79 12.76
CA LEU A 157 2.92 -9.72 13.17
C LEU A 157 2.18 -8.56 13.85
N ALA A 158 1.00 -8.16 13.34
CA ALA A 158 0.18 -7.14 13.96
C ALA A 158 -0.27 -7.55 15.37
N LYS A 159 -0.72 -8.80 15.55
CA LYS A 159 -1.08 -9.36 16.87
C LYS A 159 0.12 -9.39 17.81
N GLY A 160 1.31 -9.74 17.30
CA GLY A 160 2.52 -9.86 18.12
C GLY A 160 2.99 -8.52 18.68
N VAL A 161 2.91 -7.43 17.92
CA VAL A 161 3.32 -6.09 18.39
C VAL A 161 2.23 -5.40 19.22
N LEU A 162 0.98 -5.82 19.10
CA LEU A 162 -0.19 -5.18 19.72
C LEU A 162 -0.12 -5.09 21.24
N PRO A 163 0.28 -6.12 22.02
CA PRO A 163 0.36 -6.02 23.49
C PRO A 163 1.23 -4.87 23.96
N THR A 164 2.37 -4.63 23.32
CA THR A 164 3.26 -3.52 23.68
C THR A 164 2.65 -2.16 23.32
N MET A 165 1.90 -2.06 22.23
CA MET A 165 1.18 -0.85 21.85
C MET A 165 0.02 -0.56 22.83
N ILE A 166 -0.72 -1.59 23.24
CA ILE A 166 -1.84 -1.46 24.22
C ILE A 166 -1.30 -0.98 25.57
N SER A 167 -0.24 -1.59 26.09
CA SER A 167 0.35 -1.21 27.38
C SER A 167 0.83 0.24 27.40
N ARG A 168 1.37 0.73 26.28
CA ARG A 168 1.82 2.12 26.11
C ARG A 168 0.71 3.08 25.70
N ARG A 169 -0.49 2.58 25.41
CA ARG A 169 -1.61 3.32 24.83
C ARG A 169 -1.21 4.17 23.63
N SER A 170 -0.32 3.64 22.81
CA SER A 170 0.26 4.35 21.67
C SER A 170 0.78 3.36 20.64
N GLY A 171 0.39 3.53 19.40
CA GLY A 171 0.86 2.74 18.26
C GLY A 171 0.13 3.10 16.99
N HIS A 172 0.71 2.71 15.86
CA HIS A 172 0.07 2.84 14.56
C HIS A 172 0.36 1.59 13.73
N ILE A 173 -0.66 0.95 13.22
CA ILE A 173 -0.54 -0.20 12.31
C ILE A 173 -1.11 0.23 10.97
N LEU A 174 -0.31 0.10 9.88
CA LEU A 174 -0.70 0.47 8.55
C LEU A 174 -0.61 -0.73 7.60
N LEU A 175 -1.73 -1.08 6.98
CA LEU A 175 -1.80 -2.09 5.93
C LEU A 175 -1.72 -1.43 4.56
N VAL A 176 -0.72 -1.81 3.76
CA VAL A 176 -0.66 -1.53 2.33
C VAL A 176 -1.45 -2.62 1.61
N ASN A 177 -2.68 -2.28 1.23
CA ASN A 177 -3.61 -3.20 0.60
C ASN A 177 -3.81 -2.85 -0.89
N SER A 178 -4.52 -3.70 -1.59
CA SER A 178 -4.95 -3.47 -2.97
C SER A 178 -6.41 -3.05 -3.02
N ILE A 179 -6.79 -2.31 -4.06
CA ILE A 179 -8.20 -2.12 -4.41
C ILE A 179 -8.93 -3.47 -4.63
N GLN A 180 -8.16 -4.54 -4.95
CA GLN A 180 -8.67 -5.90 -5.07
C GLN A 180 -9.03 -6.54 -3.72
N GLY A 181 -8.74 -5.89 -2.60
CA GLY A 181 -9.32 -6.20 -1.30
C GLY A 181 -10.76 -5.70 -1.13
N ARG A 182 -11.33 -5.04 -2.14
CA ARG A 182 -12.69 -4.49 -2.16
C ARG A 182 -13.44 -4.79 -3.47
N LEU A 183 -12.68 -5.00 -4.56
CA LEU A 183 -13.20 -5.24 -5.91
C LEU A 183 -12.45 -6.42 -6.52
N ALA A 184 -13.08 -7.60 -6.52
CA ALA A 184 -12.53 -8.77 -7.19
C ALA A 184 -12.57 -8.59 -8.71
N VAL A 185 -11.51 -9.03 -9.37
CA VAL A 185 -11.41 -9.05 -10.84
C VAL A 185 -11.07 -10.47 -11.31
N PRO A 186 -11.48 -10.87 -12.51
CA PRO A 186 -11.19 -12.18 -13.08
C PRO A 186 -9.69 -12.50 -13.09
N PHE A 187 -9.35 -13.78 -13.06
CA PHE A 187 -7.99 -14.32 -13.07
C PHE A 187 -7.13 -13.98 -11.83
N ARG A 188 -7.73 -13.43 -10.76
CA ARG A 188 -7.04 -13.06 -9.52
C ARG A 188 -7.79 -13.52 -8.28
N SER A 189 -8.46 -14.67 -8.34
CA SER A 189 -9.34 -15.18 -7.28
C SER A 189 -8.64 -15.26 -5.92
N SER A 190 -7.53 -16.01 -5.83
CA SER A 190 -6.76 -16.21 -4.60
C SER A 190 -6.19 -14.90 -4.05
N TYR A 191 -5.64 -14.08 -4.95
CA TYR A 191 -5.12 -12.77 -4.57
C TYR A 191 -6.23 -11.85 -4.03
N ALA A 192 -7.36 -11.75 -4.73
CA ALA A 192 -8.48 -10.93 -4.28
C ALA A 192 -9.04 -11.45 -2.94
N ALA A 193 -9.19 -12.77 -2.78
CA ALA A 193 -9.65 -13.38 -1.53
C ALA A 193 -8.72 -13.01 -0.35
N SER A 194 -7.39 -13.15 -0.51
CA SER A 194 -6.43 -12.81 0.54
C SER A 194 -6.44 -11.32 0.90
N LYS A 195 -6.58 -10.43 -0.09
CA LYS A 195 -6.65 -8.99 0.16
C LYS A 195 -7.98 -8.55 0.78
N HIS A 196 -9.10 -9.25 0.51
CA HIS A 196 -10.37 -9.06 1.23
C HIS A 196 -10.26 -9.54 2.68
N ALA A 197 -9.63 -10.71 2.92
CA ALA A 197 -9.40 -11.21 4.26
C ALA A 197 -8.57 -10.23 5.10
N ALA A 198 -7.44 -9.74 4.55
CA ALA A 198 -6.62 -8.72 5.20
C ALA A 198 -7.43 -7.44 5.49
N GLN A 199 -8.22 -6.94 4.51
CA GLN A 199 -9.03 -5.74 4.72
C GLN A 199 -10.00 -5.93 5.90
N ALA A 200 -10.73 -7.05 5.93
CA ALA A 200 -11.71 -7.34 6.98
C ALA A 200 -11.05 -7.43 8.37
N PHE A 201 -9.88 -8.09 8.47
CA PHE A 201 -9.13 -8.20 9.72
C PHE A 201 -8.71 -6.82 10.25
N PHE A 202 -8.10 -5.97 9.41
CA PHE A 202 -7.63 -4.65 9.83
C PHE A 202 -8.79 -3.68 10.09
N ASP A 203 -9.95 -3.85 9.46
CA ASP A 203 -11.16 -3.09 9.77
C ASP A 203 -11.72 -3.45 11.16
N CYS A 204 -11.75 -4.75 11.52
CA CYS A 204 -12.12 -5.19 12.87
C CYS A 204 -11.10 -4.69 13.91
N LEU A 205 -9.80 -4.92 13.65
CA LEU A 205 -8.72 -4.47 14.53
C LEU A 205 -8.82 -2.96 14.83
N ARG A 206 -9.14 -2.14 13.83
CA ARG A 206 -9.30 -0.70 13.99
C ARG A 206 -10.36 -0.34 15.04
N ALA A 207 -11.48 -1.02 15.03
CA ALA A 207 -12.56 -0.79 15.97
C ALA A 207 -12.19 -1.27 17.40
N GLU A 208 -11.55 -2.43 17.49
CA GLU A 208 -11.20 -3.04 18.78
C GLU A 208 -10.11 -2.28 19.54
N VAL A 209 -9.17 -1.63 18.84
CA VAL A 209 -8.03 -0.97 19.48
C VAL A 209 -8.16 0.55 19.63
N GLU A 210 -9.26 1.14 19.16
CA GLU A 210 -9.48 2.59 19.23
C GLU A 210 -9.46 3.12 20.66
N GLU A 211 -10.03 2.39 21.62
CA GLU A 211 -10.04 2.75 23.04
C GLU A 211 -8.65 2.81 23.69
N TYR A 212 -7.67 2.09 23.11
CA TYR A 212 -6.28 2.10 23.57
C TYR A 212 -5.44 3.22 22.91
N GLY A 213 -6.05 4.07 22.09
CA GLY A 213 -5.35 5.15 21.40
C GLY A 213 -4.45 4.67 20.26
N ILE A 214 -4.63 3.43 19.79
CA ILE A 214 -3.89 2.85 18.67
C ILE A 214 -4.61 3.17 17.36
N VAL A 215 -3.85 3.63 16.38
CA VAL A 215 -4.37 3.95 15.04
C VAL A 215 -4.17 2.75 14.12
N VAL A 216 -5.21 2.38 13.36
CA VAL A 216 -5.10 1.40 12.29
C VAL A 216 -5.52 2.04 10.98
N SER A 217 -4.60 2.05 10.01
CA SER A 217 -4.78 2.63 8.69
C SER A 217 -4.74 1.57 7.60
N THR A 218 -5.57 1.73 6.58
CA THR A 218 -5.50 0.91 5.36
C THR A 218 -5.35 1.80 4.14
N ILE A 219 -4.38 1.48 3.26
CA ILE A 219 -4.20 2.14 1.97
C ILE A 219 -4.47 1.13 0.87
N SER A 220 -5.53 1.35 0.10
CA SER A 220 -5.88 0.53 -1.06
C SER A 220 -5.37 1.20 -2.32
N HIS A 221 -4.39 0.58 -2.98
CA HIS A 221 -3.84 1.10 -4.24
C HIS A 221 -4.23 0.21 -5.43
N THR A 222 -4.11 0.72 -6.65
CA THR A 222 -4.21 -0.05 -7.89
C THR A 222 -2.92 -0.81 -8.15
N PHE A 223 -2.56 -1.10 -9.40
CA PHE A 223 -1.28 -1.74 -9.70
C PHE A 223 -0.11 -0.84 -9.33
N ILE A 224 1.04 -1.45 -8.98
CA ILE A 224 2.30 -0.74 -8.81
C ILE A 224 3.04 -0.81 -10.14
N ASP A 225 3.33 0.34 -10.71
CA ASP A 225 4.16 0.46 -11.90
C ASP A 225 5.63 0.52 -11.46
N ALA A 226 6.33 -0.58 -11.64
CA ALA A 226 7.77 -0.68 -11.34
C ALA A 226 8.64 -0.31 -12.57
N SER A 227 8.04 -0.06 -13.74
CA SER A 227 8.79 0.28 -14.94
C SER A 227 9.21 1.75 -14.92
N HIS A 228 10.51 2.00 -14.91
CA HIS A 228 11.10 3.31 -15.21
C HIS A 228 11.02 3.69 -16.70
N HIS A 229 10.37 2.86 -17.53
CA HIS A 229 10.16 3.19 -18.94
C HIS A 229 8.88 4.02 -19.10
N PRO A 230 8.95 5.18 -19.78
CA PRO A 230 7.76 5.77 -20.36
C PRO A 230 7.14 4.69 -21.25
N LEU A 231 5.86 4.40 -21.02
CA LEU A 231 5.09 3.44 -21.82
C LEU A 231 5.48 3.62 -23.28
N ALA A 232 6.10 2.60 -23.88
CA ALA A 232 6.32 2.57 -25.30
C ALA A 232 4.93 2.62 -25.96
N ALA A 233 4.59 3.79 -26.47
CA ALA A 233 3.45 3.99 -27.34
C ALA A 233 3.72 3.17 -28.61
N GLY A 234 3.12 1.98 -28.74
CA GLY A 234 3.29 1.26 -29.96
C GLY A 234 2.93 -0.22 -29.99
N GLU A 235 1.93 -0.69 -29.23
CA GLU A 235 1.24 -1.90 -29.68
C GLU A 235 -0.20 -1.53 -30.08
N PRO A 236 -0.65 -1.86 -31.30
CA PRO A 236 -2.01 -1.58 -31.73
C PRO A 236 -2.97 -2.40 -30.85
N ALA A 237 -3.85 -1.70 -30.14
CA ALA A 237 -4.92 -2.32 -29.39
C ALA A 237 -5.73 -3.27 -30.31
N PRO A 238 -6.05 -4.49 -29.87
CA PRO A 238 -6.91 -5.38 -30.61
C PRO A 238 -8.27 -4.69 -30.85
N LYS A 239 -8.84 -4.88 -32.05
CA LYS A 239 -10.10 -4.27 -32.52
C LYS A 239 -11.33 -4.88 -31.82
N THR A 240 -11.36 -4.90 -30.51
CA THR A 240 -12.47 -5.37 -29.70
C THR A 240 -12.92 -4.25 -28.77
N ASN A 241 -14.19 -3.99 -28.71
CA ASN A 241 -14.91 -2.98 -27.91
C ASN A 241 -14.01 -1.92 -27.26
N ALA A 242 -13.86 -0.76 -27.90
CA ALA A 242 -13.01 0.34 -27.43
C ALA A 242 -13.27 0.72 -25.95
N LEU A 243 -14.48 0.53 -25.46
CA LEU A 243 -14.86 0.77 -24.06
C LEU A 243 -14.26 -0.28 -23.12
N ALA A 244 -14.29 -1.57 -23.47
CA ALA A 244 -13.71 -2.62 -22.63
C ALA A 244 -12.18 -2.51 -22.57
N ALA A 245 -11.52 -2.23 -23.71
CA ALA A 245 -10.08 -1.96 -23.77
C ALA A 245 -9.71 -0.70 -22.96
N PHE A 246 -10.50 0.36 -23.06
CA PHE A 246 -10.30 1.58 -22.26
C PHE A 246 -10.46 1.31 -20.76
N ILE A 247 -11.50 0.59 -20.33
CA ILE A 247 -11.69 0.22 -18.93
C ILE A 247 -10.54 -0.67 -18.45
N ALA A 248 -10.12 -1.66 -19.22
CA ALA A 248 -9.00 -2.53 -18.89
C ALA A 248 -7.70 -1.73 -18.74
N SER A 249 -7.39 -0.81 -19.66
CA SER A 249 -6.22 0.06 -19.56
C SER A 249 -6.24 0.96 -18.32
N GLN A 250 -7.41 1.47 -17.95
CA GLN A 250 -7.56 2.29 -16.74
C GLN A 250 -7.47 1.48 -15.44
N LEU A 251 -7.87 0.21 -15.46
CA LEU A 251 -7.69 -0.71 -14.33
C LEU A 251 -6.23 -1.13 -14.16
N THR A 252 -5.43 -1.07 -15.23
CA THR A 252 -4.00 -1.40 -15.23
C THR A 252 -3.10 -0.18 -15.01
N HIS A 253 -3.63 1.04 -14.93
CA HIS A 253 -2.83 2.23 -14.62
C HIS A 253 -2.16 2.06 -13.25
N GLY A 254 -0.84 1.97 -13.28
CA GLY A 254 -0.01 1.75 -12.11
C GLY A 254 0.21 3.03 -11.29
N VAL A 255 0.36 2.86 -9.97
CA VAL A 255 0.84 3.89 -9.06
C VAL A 255 2.36 3.71 -8.93
N ARG A 256 3.13 4.78 -9.08
CA ARG A 256 4.58 4.71 -8.87
C ARG A 256 4.89 4.45 -7.39
N PRO A 257 5.92 3.63 -7.08
CA PRO A 257 6.33 3.34 -5.70
C PRO A 257 6.54 4.58 -4.85
N SER A 258 7.20 5.60 -5.38
CA SER A 258 7.46 6.87 -4.67
C SER A 258 6.18 7.66 -4.33
N VAL A 259 5.16 7.61 -5.19
CA VAL A 259 3.86 8.25 -4.93
C VAL A 259 3.14 7.52 -3.79
N LEU A 260 3.15 6.18 -3.81
CA LEU A 260 2.54 5.37 -2.75
C LEU A 260 3.28 5.55 -1.42
N ALA A 261 4.61 5.57 -1.42
CA ALA A 261 5.41 5.79 -0.21
C ALA A 261 5.15 7.18 0.41
N ASN A 262 5.04 8.23 -0.41
CA ASN A 262 4.65 9.55 0.07
C ASN A 262 3.23 9.55 0.67
N GLU A 263 2.28 8.83 0.06
CA GLU A 263 0.92 8.70 0.59
C GLU A 263 0.90 7.91 1.91
N ILE A 264 1.74 6.88 2.05
CA ILE A 264 1.95 6.15 3.31
C ILE A 264 2.41 7.13 4.40
N LEU A 265 3.47 7.90 4.15
CA LEU A 265 3.98 8.89 5.10
C LEU A 265 2.92 9.93 5.48
N GLN A 266 2.17 10.45 4.51
CA GLN A 266 1.08 11.39 4.79
C GLN A 266 -0.07 10.76 5.59
N THR A 267 -0.40 9.49 5.32
CA THR A 267 -1.43 8.75 6.04
C THR A 267 -1.04 8.56 7.50
N VAL A 268 0.21 8.20 7.75
CA VAL A 268 0.77 8.08 9.11
C VAL A 268 0.69 9.42 9.85
N ASN A 269 1.18 10.49 9.23
CA ASN A 269 1.25 11.80 9.86
C ASN A 269 -0.14 12.40 10.17
N ARG A 270 -1.11 12.17 9.26
CA ARG A 270 -2.49 12.66 9.42
C ARG A 270 -3.40 11.67 10.15
N LYS A 271 -2.89 10.51 10.55
CA LYS A 271 -3.65 9.42 11.19
C LYS A 271 -4.94 9.07 10.42
N ARG A 272 -4.87 9.09 9.08
CA ARG A 272 -6.04 8.76 8.25
C ARG A 272 -6.36 7.29 8.39
N LYS A 273 -7.62 6.98 8.70
CA LYS A 273 -8.07 5.59 8.92
C LYS A 273 -8.08 4.79 7.61
N GLU A 274 -8.42 5.44 6.50
CA GLU A 274 -8.57 4.79 5.21
C GLU A 274 -8.21 5.72 4.04
N VAL A 275 -7.48 5.17 3.07
CA VAL A 275 -7.10 5.86 1.85
C VAL A 275 -7.26 4.94 0.65
N VAL A 276 -7.89 5.44 -0.42
CA VAL A 276 -7.98 4.75 -1.71
C VAL A 276 -7.18 5.53 -2.73
N LEU A 277 -6.00 5.03 -3.08
CA LEU A 277 -5.12 5.60 -4.09
C LEU A 277 -5.39 4.91 -5.43
N ALA A 278 -6.40 5.39 -6.12
CA ALA A 278 -6.87 4.82 -7.38
C ALA A 278 -7.36 5.90 -8.34
N HIS A 279 -7.27 5.61 -9.63
CA HIS A 279 -7.88 6.41 -10.68
C HIS A 279 -9.41 6.49 -10.48
N PRO A 280 -10.11 7.48 -11.05
CA PRO A 280 -11.57 7.60 -10.91
C PRO A 280 -12.36 6.35 -11.31
N ILE A 281 -11.97 5.65 -12.38
CA ILE A 281 -12.70 4.48 -12.89
C ILE A 281 -12.75 3.31 -11.87
N PRO A 282 -11.64 2.85 -11.27
CA PRO A 282 -11.70 1.89 -10.17
C PRO A 282 -12.56 2.34 -8.98
N ARG A 283 -12.57 3.64 -8.66
CA ARG A 283 -13.44 4.17 -7.59
C ARG A 283 -14.92 4.08 -7.94
N VAL A 284 -15.28 4.38 -9.20
CA VAL A 284 -16.65 4.20 -9.71
C VAL A 284 -17.06 2.73 -9.68
N ALA A 285 -16.15 1.82 -10.05
CA ALA A 285 -16.41 0.37 -9.98
C ALA A 285 -16.70 -0.11 -8.56
N LEU A 286 -16.05 0.44 -7.53
CA LEU A 286 -16.39 0.17 -6.13
C LEU A 286 -17.82 0.60 -5.78
N CYS A 287 -18.24 1.78 -6.25
CA CYS A 287 -19.61 2.23 -6.07
C CYS A 287 -20.61 1.33 -6.82
N LEU A 288 -20.30 0.96 -8.07
CA LEU A 288 -21.15 0.06 -8.87
C LEU A 288 -21.29 -1.32 -8.22
N ARG A 289 -20.25 -1.83 -7.57
CA ARG A 289 -20.32 -3.08 -6.81
C ARG A 289 -21.39 -3.03 -5.72
N SER A 290 -21.55 -1.90 -5.05
CA SER A 290 -22.49 -1.74 -3.96
C SER A 290 -23.91 -1.46 -4.43
N PHE A 291 -24.08 -0.64 -5.47
CA PHE A 291 -25.38 -0.17 -5.92
C PHE A 291 -25.97 -0.96 -7.08
N CYS A 292 -25.13 -1.44 -8.01
CA CYS A 292 -25.54 -2.13 -9.22
C CYS A 292 -24.65 -3.35 -9.53
N PRO A 293 -24.55 -4.36 -8.61
CA PRO A 293 -23.66 -5.50 -8.80
C PRO A 293 -23.90 -6.29 -10.10
N PRO A 294 -25.15 -6.54 -10.57
CA PRO A 294 -25.37 -7.28 -11.81
C PRO A 294 -24.73 -6.60 -13.03
N PHE A 295 -24.79 -5.28 -13.09
CA PHE A 295 -24.18 -4.51 -14.19
C PHE A 295 -22.65 -4.64 -14.16
N LEU A 296 -22.02 -4.47 -13.00
CA LEU A 296 -20.58 -4.62 -12.86
C LEU A 296 -20.11 -6.02 -13.28
N PHE A 297 -20.79 -7.08 -12.80
CA PHE A 297 -20.43 -8.45 -13.15
C PHE A 297 -20.64 -8.77 -14.63
N ALA A 298 -21.65 -8.20 -15.28
CA ALA A 298 -21.83 -8.32 -16.72
C ALA A 298 -20.65 -7.70 -17.50
N VAL A 299 -20.18 -6.52 -17.08
CA VAL A 299 -19.00 -5.85 -17.68
C VAL A 299 -17.73 -6.68 -17.47
N LEU A 300 -17.51 -7.21 -16.26
CA LEU A 300 -16.34 -8.05 -15.98
C LEU A 300 -16.37 -9.36 -16.77
N ALA A 301 -17.55 -10.00 -16.92
CA ALA A 301 -17.70 -11.23 -17.69
C ALA A 301 -17.48 -11.00 -19.20
N ALA A 302 -17.93 -9.86 -19.73
CA ALA A 302 -17.66 -9.49 -21.12
C ALA A 302 -16.16 -9.36 -21.40
N GLY A 303 -15.40 -8.72 -20.48
CA GLY A 303 -13.95 -8.61 -20.59
C GLY A 303 -13.20 -9.96 -20.58
N VAL A 304 -13.74 -10.98 -19.89
CA VAL A 304 -13.16 -12.35 -19.91
C VAL A 304 -13.35 -13.01 -21.28
N LYS A 305 -14.53 -12.88 -21.88
CA LYS A 305 -14.82 -13.48 -23.20
C LYS A 305 -13.89 -12.92 -24.28
N ASP A 306 -13.63 -11.61 -24.24
CA ASP A 306 -12.77 -10.95 -25.20
C ASP A 306 -11.30 -11.41 -25.05
N SER A 307 -10.80 -11.63 -23.81
CA SER A 307 -9.44 -12.11 -23.58
C SER A 307 -9.22 -13.56 -24.04
N VAL A 308 -10.20 -14.43 -23.86
CA VAL A 308 -10.13 -15.84 -24.29
C VAL A 308 -10.15 -15.96 -25.83
N LEU A 309 -10.91 -15.10 -26.49
CA LEU A 309 -10.96 -15.07 -27.96
C LEU A 309 -9.63 -14.58 -28.58
N THR A 310 -8.89 -13.72 -27.88
CA THR A 310 -7.61 -13.19 -28.34
C THR A 310 -6.47 -14.21 -28.19
N GLU A 311 -6.55 -15.12 -27.21
CA GLU A 311 -5.56 -16.20 -27.02
C GLU A 311 -5.77 -17.40 -27.98
N GLN A 312 -6.91 -17.47 -28.66
CA GLN A 312 -7.25 -18.56 -29.63
C GLN A 312 -7.05 -18.15 -31.08
N MET A 313 -6.66 -16.92 -31.40
CA MET A 313 -6.26 -16.43 -32.73
C MET A 313 -4.75 -16.28 -32.83
#